data_4ba361790bfae2e92fd90b9eea17ad08
#
_entry.id   4ba361790bfae2e92fd90b9eea17ad08
#
_cell.length_a   1.000
_cell.length_b   1.000
_cell.length_c   1.000
_cell.angle_alpha   90.00
_cell.angle_beta   90.00
_cell.angle_gamma   90.00
#
_symmetry.space_group_name_H-M   'P 1'
#
loop_
_entity.id
_entity.type
_entity.pdbx_description
1 polymer ?
#
loop_
_entity_poly.entity_id
_entity_poly.type
_entity_poly.pdbx_seq_one_letter_code
_entity_poly.pdbx_strand_id
1 'polypeptide(L)'
;MTQPILLFSAISVGAAFAGDALRITGPFTHDNLSIFLLHDKKPVAGKRYITLQEAMLQHKVVVHETGSVNQLAVENLSDDEIFIQSGDIVKGGKQDRVLKDDLILESKSGKVSIAAFCVEQGRWTKRGAESQTAFQASNDAVAAKSMKMAVRAASDQREVWNEVAKNQSRLSEAIGMAAPAAASPSSYQLTLENKAVNEISSGYQKSLEKIVEGKPDVVGFAFSINGKINSAEIYASNDLFRRLWPKLIKAAAIEATSERGKPALEPVKTAAVKEFVEKSEAAPGNARNLTKRQQVITRDSTTGFAYESRDKDVVVHRSLVAK
;
A
#
# COMPACT_ATOMS: atom_id res chain seq x y z
N MET A 1 -4.32 37.22 37.74
CA MET A 1 -4.95 36.12 36.96
C MET A 1 -3.84 35.41 36.19
N THR A 2 -3.35 34.32 36.75
CA THR A 2 -2.28 33.49 36.18
C THR A 2 -2.89 32.34 35.39
N GLN A 3 -2.66 32.32 34.07
CA GLN A 3 -3.03 31.21 33.23
C GLN A 3 -2.12 30.00 33.46
N PRO A 4 -2.64 28.77 33.53
CA PRO A 4 -1.81 27.57 33.62
C PRO A 4 -1.21 27.24 32.27
N ILE A 5 0.10 27.09 32.21
CA ILE A 5 0.85 26.53 31.09
C ILE A 5 0.58 25.03 31.08
N LEU A 6 -0.13 24.56 30.06
CA LEU A 6 -0.27 23.12 29.75
C LEU A 6 1.06 22.64 29.16
N LEU A 7 1.85 21.94 29.98
CA LEU A 7 2.98 21.14 29.49
C LEU A 7 2.42 19.92 28.70
N PHE A 8 2.57 19.93 27.39
CA PHE A 8 2.45 18.72 26.58
C PHE A 8 3.66 17.84 26.84
N SER A 9 3.48 16.80 27.63
CA SER A 9 4.46 15.73 27.80
C SER A 9 4.55 14.93 26.49
N ALA A 10 5.62 15.12 25.75
CA ALA A 10 5.98 14.25 24.64
C ALA A 10 6.38 12.89 25.23
N ILE A 11 5.47 11.94 25.19
CA ILE A 11 5.80 10.55 25.50
C ILE A 11 6.68 10.04 24.35
N SER A 12 7.99 10.01 24.57
CA SER A 12 8.90 9.31 23.67
C SER A 12 8.66 7.82 23.84
N VAL A 13 7.86 7.24 22.93
CA VAL A 13 7.73 5.78 22.81
C VAL A 13 8.99 5.26 22.13
N GLY A 14 10.08 5.23 22.88
CA GLY A 14 11.30 4.54 22.54
C GLY A 14 11.17 3.06 22.91
N ALA A 15 10.36 2.31 22.21
CA ALA A 15 10.48 0.86 22.21
C ALA A 15 11.30 0.48 20.98
N ALA A 16 12.62 0.42 21.15
CA ALA A 16 13.47 -0.31 20.24
C ALA A 16 12.95 -1.76 20.19
N PHE A 17 12.41 -2.17 19.08
CA PHE A 17 12.22 -3.58 18.81
C PHE A 17 13.62 -4.21 18.70
N ALA A 18 14.10 -4.85 19.80
CA ALA A 18 15.10 -5.87 19.72
C ALA A 18 14.46 -7.14 19.13
N GLY A 19 13.91 -7.01 17.91
CA GLY A 19 13.63 -8.17 17.08
C GLY A 19 14.95 -8.58 16.43
N ASP A 20 15.25 -9.88 16.41
CA ASP A 20 16.34 -10.42 15.62
C ASP A 20 16.29 -9.76 14.23
N ALA A 21 17.41 -9.18 13.79
CA ALA A 21 17.47 -8.44 12.53
C ALA A 21 16.92 -9.30 11.39
N LEU A 22 16.01 -8.73 10.58
CA LEU A 22 15.44 -9.40 9.42
C LEU A 22 16.56 -9.94 8.53
N ARG A 23 16.49 -11.20 8.15
CA ARG A 23 17.36 -11.77 7.14
C ARG A 23 16.86 -11.36 5.76
N ILE A 24 17.73 -10.87 4.90
CA ILE A 24 17.39 -10.40 3.57
C ILE A 24 18.03 -11.30 2.53
N THR A 25 17.26 -11.75 1.54
CA THR A 25 17.75 -12.52 0.40
C THR A 25 17.39 -11.84 -0.92
N GLY A 26 18.14 -12.11 -1.97
CA GLY A 26 18.06 -11.47 -3.27
C GLY A 26 19.37 -10.77 -3.64
N PRO A 27 19.38 -9.92 -4.67
CA PRO A 27 18.25 -9.55 -5.51
C PRO A 27 17.74 -10.70 -6.40
N PHE A 28 16.41 -10.74 -6.59
CA PHE A 28 15.76 -11.48 -7.67
C PHE A 28 15.38 -10.45 -8.73
N THR A 29 16.01 -10.51 -9.88
CA THR A 29 15.94 -9.41 -10.86
C THR A 29 15.29 -9.86 -12.17
N HIS A 30 14.43 -9.01 -12.69
CA HIS A 30 13.91 -9.07 -14.05
C HIS A 30 13.86 -7.64 -14.62
N ASP A 31 14.54 -7.44 -15.74
CA ASP A 31 14.72 -6.13 -16.39
C ASP A 31 15.23 -5.09 -15.36
N ASN A 32 14.55 -3.99 -15.17
CA ASN A 32 14.91 -2.91 -14.25
C ASN A 32 14.38 -3.08 -12.82
N LEU A 33 13.67 -4.17 -12.51
CA LEU A 33 13.09 -4.47 -11.19
C LEU A 33 13.92 -5.52 -10.45
N SER A 34 14.34 -5.22 -9.22
CA SER A 34 14.98 -6.17 -8.32
C SER A 34 14.19 -6.30 -7.03
N ILE A 35 13.82 -7.53 -6.65
CA ILE A 35 13.09 -7.87 -5.44
C ILE A 35 14.04 -8.45 -4.39
N PHE A 36 13.85 -8.07 -3.15
CA PHE A 36 14.52 -8.61 -1.97
C PHE A 36 13.47 -9.19 -1.03
N LEU A 37 13.65 -10.41 -0.55
CA LEU A 37 12.75 -11.04 0.39
C LEU A 37 13.22 -10.79 1.83
N LEU A 38 12.29 -10.43 2.68
CA LEU A 38 12.49 -10.12 4.10
C LEU A 38 11.97 -11.29 4.93
N HIS A 39 12.86 -11.92 5.67
CA HIS A 39 12.60 -13.13 6.44
C HIS A 39 12.62 -12.81 7.94
N ASP A 40 11.62 -13.30 8.66
CA ASP A 40 11.56 -13.26 10.11
C ASP A 40 11.67 -14.69 10.66
N LYS A 41 12.56 -14.90 11.64
CA LYS A 41 12.71 -16.19 12.31
C LYS A 41 11.54 -16.53 13.23
N LYS A 42 10.80 -15.51 13.68
CA LYS A 42 9.69 -15.65 14.62
C LYS A 42 8.47 -14.85 14.14
N PRO A 43 7.89 -15.19 12.99
CA PRO A 43 6.68 -14.51 12.54
C PRO A 43 5.57 -14.68 13.58
N VAL A 44 4.73 -13.67 13.74
CA VAL A 44 3.60 -13.74 14.67
C VAL A 44 2.68 -14.89 14.25
N ALA A 45 2.56 -15.88 15.13
CA ALA A 45 1.69 -17.03 14.89
C ALA A 45 0.25 -16.73 15.34
N GLY A 46 -0.72 -17.34 14.70
CA GLY A 46 -2.05 -17.56 15.25
C GLY A 46 -3.15 -16.61 14.81
N LYS A 47 -2.89 -15.40 14.30
CA LYS A 47 -3.97 -14.52 13.85
C LYS A 47 -4.06 -14.51 12.33
N ARG A 48 -5.18 -14.99 11.80
CA ARG A 48 -5.45 -15.07 10.37
C ARG A 48 -6.42 -13.96 9.96
N TYR A 49 -6.00 -13.16 9.01
CA TYR A 49 -6.87 -12.17 8.37
C TYR A 49 -7.17 -12.61 6.94
N ILE A 50 -8.40 -12.37 6.48
CA ILE A 50 -8.65 -12.33 5.04
C ILE A 50 -8.42 -10.91 4.53
N THR A 51 -7.96 -10.77 3.30
CA THR A 51 -7.70 -9.46 2.71
C THR A 51 -9.00 -8.80 2.23
N LEU A 52 -8.99 -7.46 2.08
CA LEU A 52 -10.13 -6.74 1.49
C LEU A 52 -10.58 -7.36 0.17
N GLN A 53 -9.64 -7.69 -0.71
CA GLN A 53 -9.94 -8.28 -2.01
C GLN A 53 -10.62 -9.64 -1.90
N GLU A 54 -10.08 -10.55 -1.07
CA GLU A 54 -10.69 -11.86 -0.81
C GLU A 54 -12.10 -11.71 -0.23
N ALA A 55 -12.27 -10.81 0.73
CA ALA A 55 -13.55 -10.54 1.37
C ALA A 55 -14.59 -9.96 0.39
N MET A 56 -14.18 -9.06 -0.51
CA MET A 56 -15.07 -8.51 -1.55
C MET A 56 -15.50 -9.58 -2.56
N LEU A 57 -14.56 -10.42 -3.02
CA LEU A 57 -14.86 -11.54 -3.94
C LEU A 57 -15.78 -12.58 -3.32
N GLN A 58 -15.71 -12.77 -1.99
CA GLN A 58 -16.55 -13.69 -1.23
C GLN A 58 -17.84 -13.04 -0.70
N HIS A 59 -18.13 -11.78 -1.05
CA HIS A 59 -19.27 -10.99 -0.54
C HIS A 59 -19.33 -10.90 0.99
N LYS A 60 -18.18 -10.94 1.66
CA LYS A 60 -18.02 -10.84 3.10
C LYS A 60 -17.89 -9.41 3.60
N VAL A 61 -17.58 -8.47 2.72
CA VAL A 61 -17.43 -7.05 3.04
C VAL A 61 -18.15 -6.19 2.01
N VAL A 62 -18.70 -5.09 2.45
CA VAL A 62 -19.25 -4.04 1.57
C VAL A 62 -18.51 -2.75 1.84
N VAL A 63 -18.05 -2.10 0.77
CA VAL A 63 -17.52 -0.74 0.81
C VAL A 63 -18.61 0.19 0.27
N HIS A 64 -19.10 1.08 1.13
CA HIS A 64 -20.22 1.97 0.86
C HIS A 64 -19.72 3.36 0.46
N GLU A 65 -20.33 3.93 -0.57
CA GLU A 65 -20.20 5.36 -0.89
C GLU A 65 -20.97 6.19 0.14
N THR A 66 -20.31 7.20 0.72
CA THR A 66 -20.92 8.09 1.72
C THR A 66 -21.35 9.44 1.16
N GLY A 67 -20.91 9.73 -0.05
CA GLY A 67 -21.07 11.09 -0.65
C GLY A 67 -20.03 12.09 -0.13
N SER A 68 -19.14 11.68 0.78
CA SER A 68 -18.01 12.50 1.22
C SER A 68 -16.78 12.22 0.36
N VAL A 69 -16.05 13.28 -0.02
CA VAL A 69 -14.84 13.15 -0.85
C VAL A 69 -13.74 12.36 -0.11
N ASN A 70 -13.63 12.54 1.21
CA ASN A 70 -12.49 12.02 1.98
C ASN A 70 -12.85 10.83 2.89
N GLN A 71 -14.05 10.27 2.73
CA GLN A 71 -14.53 9.24 3.64
C GLN A 71 -15.42 8.23 2.94
N LEU A 72 -15.19 6.96 3.23
CA LEU A 72 -16.06 5.84 2.90
C LEU A 72 -16.53 5.14 4.17
N ALA A 73 -17.48 4.22 4.06
CA ALA A 73 -17.82 3.30 5.12
C ALA A 73 -17.57 1.86 4.64
N VAL A 74 -17.02 1.04 5.51
CA VAL A 74 -16.77 -0.38 5.26
C VAL A 74 -17.53 -1.21 6.29
N GLU A 75 -18.09 -2.33 5.85
CA GLU A 75 -18.94 -3.18 6.70
C GLU A 75 -18.56 -4.65 6.49
N ASN A 76 -18.10 -5.29 7.56
CA ASN A 76 -17.80 -6.72 7.56
C ASN A 76 -19.05 -7.51 7.92
N LEU A 77 -19.55 -8.31 6.99
CA LEU A 77 -20.74 -9.15 7.13
C LEU A 77 -20.40 -10.57 7.62
N SER A 78 -19.12 -10.92 7.74
CA SER A 78 -18.63 -12.26 8.05
C SER A 78 -18.13 -12.40 9.49
N ASP A 79 -17.83 -13.63 9.87
CA ASP A 79 -17.19 -13.97 11.15
C ASP A 79 -15.65 -13.85 11.09
N ASP A 80 -15.05 -13.64 9.91
CA ASP A 80 -13.61 -13.45 9.75
C ASP A 80 -13.22 -12.00 10.07
N GLU A 81 -12.02 -11.77 10.59
CA GLU A 81 -11.41 -10.43 10.61
C GLU A 81 -10.81 -10.11 9.23
N ILE A 82 -11.04 -8.88 8.74
CA ILE A 82 -10.61 -8.45 7.42
C ILE A 82 -9.49 -7.42 7.55
N PHE A 83 -8.36 -7.66 6.89
CA PHE A 83 -7.28 -6.68 6.75
C PHE A 83 -7.47 -5.87 5.48
N ILE A 84 -7.63 -4.56 5.66
CA ILE A 84 -7.63 -3.54 4.61
C ILE A 84 -6.25 -2.89 4.62
N GLN A 85 -5.58 -2.86 3.48
CA GLN A 85 -4.25 -2.25 3.37
C GLN A 85 -4.34 -0.80 2.91
N SER A 86 -3.59 0.07 3.56
CA SER A 86 -3.37 1.43 3.08
C SER A 86 -2.80 1.43 1.67
N GLY A 87 -3.43 2.18 0.78
CA GLY A 87 -3.12 2.16 -0.65
C GLY A 87 -3.98 1.20 -1.47
N ASP A 88 -4.85 0.41 -0.84
CA ASP A 88 -5.86 -0.35 -1.58
C ASP A 88 -6.76 0.58 -2.37
N ILE A 89 -7.05 0.20 -3.61
CA ILE A 89 -7.94 0.96 -4.49
C ILE A 89 -9.27 0.21 -4.59
N VAL A 90 -10.38 0.93 -4.46
CA VAL A 90 -11.73 0.42 -4.68
C VAL A 90 -12.35 1.12 -5.87
N LYS A 91 -12.97 0.35 -6.77
CA LYS A 91 -13.50 0.77 -8.06
C LYS A 91 -15.00 0.99 -7.99
N GLY A 92 -15.49 2.09 -8.53
CA GLY A 92 -16.92 2.38 -8.62
C GLY A 92 -17.36 3.59 -7.82
N GLY A 93 -18.52 3.49 -7.17
CA GLY A 93 -19.10 4.61 -6.44
C GLY A 93 -19.28 5.84 -7.32
N LYS A 94 -19.17 7.02 -6.72
CA LYS A 94 -19.13 8.30 -7.44
C LYS A 94 -17.78 8.57 -8.10
N GLN A 95 -16.72 8.03 -7.55
CA GLN A 95 -15.33 8.08 -8.05
C GLN A 95 -14.55 6.91 -7.48
N ASP A 96 -13.54 6.40 -8.20
CA ASP A 96 -12.60 5.41 -7.66
C ASP A 96 -11.84 6.03 -6.47
N ARG A 97 -11.56 5.21 -5.44
CA ARG A 97 -10.91 5.67 -4.19
C ARG A 97 -9.67 4.86 -3.86
N VAL A 98 -8.68 5.53 -3.27
CA VAL A 98 -7.57 4.91 -2.57
C VAL A 98 -7.79 5.04 -1.06
N LEU A 99 -7.61 3.94 -0.32
CA LEU A 99 -7.78 3.91 1.13
C LEU A 99 -6.52 4.42 1.83
N LYS A 100 -6.70 5.28 2.85
CA LYS A 100 -5.59 5.97 3.49
C LYS A 100 -4.83 5.12 4.47
N ASP A 101 -5.54 4.42 5.33
CA ASP A 101 -4.96 3.72 6.48
C ASP A 101 -5.19 2.21 6.38
N ASP A 102 -4.30 1.43 6.99
CA ASP A 102 -4.59 0.04 7.28
C ASP A 102 -5.74 -0.03 8.28
N LEU A 103 -6.66 -0.94 8.07
CA LEU A 103 -7.77 -1.15 8.98
C LEU A 103 -8.04 -2.65 9.14
N ILE A 104 -8.15 -3.10 10.38
CA ILE A 104 -8.68 -4.42 10.70
C ILE A 104 -10.14 -4.26 11.06
N LEU A 105 -11.01 -4.79 10.21
CA LEU A 105 -12.42 -4.87 10.48
C LEU A 105 -12.70 -6.11 11.32
N GLU A 106 -13.25 -5.91 12.50
CA GLU A 106 -13.70 -7.00 13.35
C GLU A 106 -14.84 -7.78 12.66
N SER A 107 -15.06 -9.01 13.09
CA SER A 107 -16.20 -9.80 12.61
C SER A 107 -17.49 -9.04 12.88
N LYS A 108 -18.40 -9.04 11.89
CA LYS A 108 -19.72 -8.37 11.98
C LYS A 108 -19.63 -6.94 12.50
N SER A 109 -18.64 -6.19 11.99
CA SER A 109 -18.27 -4.87 12.52
C SER A 109 -19.37 -3.81 12.47
N GLY A 110 -20.44 -4.04 11.69
CA GLY A 110 -21.30 -2.95 11.26
C GLY A 110 -20.52 -1.96 10.37
N LYS A 111 -21.07 -0.78 10.14
CA LYS A 111 -20.42 0.24 9.31
C LYS A 111 -19.33 0.98 10.08
N VAL A 112 -18.11 0.87 9.60
CA VAL A 112 -16.92 1.54 10.13
C VAL A 112 -16.45 2.58 9.13
N SER A 113 -16.17 3.79 9.58
CA SER A 113 -15.64 4.86 8.74
C SER A 113 -14.17 4.60 8.39
N ILE A 114 -13.80 4.84 7.11
CA ILE A 114 -12.42 4.79 6.64
C ILE A 114 -12.09 6.03 5.81
N ALA A 115 -10.92 6.62 6.07
CA ALA A 115 -10.43 7.74 5.28
C ALA A 115 -9.99 7.26 3.89
N ALA A 116 -10.35 8.01 2.86
CA ALA A 116 -10.06 7.70 1.47
C ALA A 116 -9.80 8.98 0.65
N PHE A 117 -9.17 8.83 -0.50
CA PHE A 117 -8.97 9.90 -1.47
C PHE A 117 -9.45 9.48 -2.85
N CYS A 118 -9.97 10.43 -3.62
CA CYS A 118 -10.36 10.19 -5.00
C CYS A 118 -9.11 10.00 -5.88
N VAL A 119 -9.06 8.92 -6.64
CA VAL A 119 -8.03 8.68 -7.66
C VAL A 119 -8.58 8.85 -9.08
N GLU A 120 -9.64 9.62 -9.17
CA GLU A 120 -10.33 10.00 -10.40
C GLU A 120 -10.89 11.41 -10.22
N GLN A 121 -10.53 12.34 -11.08
CA GLN A 121 -10.97 13.73 -10.99
C GLN A 121 -12.19 13.98 -11.89
N GLY A 122 -13.17 14.75 -11.38
CA GLY A 122 -14.28 15.28 -12.17
C GLY A 122 -15.52 14.38 -12.30
N ARG A 123 -15.42 13.07 -12.13
CA ARG A 123 -16.59 12.18 -12.11
C ARG A 123 -17.28 12.25 -10.73
N TRP A 124 -18.58 12.44 -10.73
CA TRP A 124 -19.41 12.42 -9.50
C TRP A 124 -20.69 11.61 -9.69
N THR A 125 -20.67 10.68 -10.65
CA THR A 125 -21.78 9.80 -11.02
C THR A 125 -21.24 8.38 -11.22
N LYS A 126 -22.13 7.38 -11.34
CA LYS A 126 -21.71 6.01 -11.69
C LYS A 126 -21.07 5.99 -13.09
N ARG A 127 -20.11 5.10 -13.30
CA ARG A 127 -19.50 4.83 -14.60
C ARG A 127 -20.12 3.56 -15.20
N GLY A 128 -20.85 3.71 -16.29
CA GLY A 128 -21.47 2.58 -16.98
C GLY A 128 -22.40 1.77 -16.08
N ALA A 129 -22.14 0.46 -15.97
CA ALA A 129 -22.91 -0.47 -15.16
C ALA A 129 -22.43 -0.56 -13.69
N GLU A 130 -21.39 0.21 -13.30
CA GLU A 130 -20.90 0.20 -11.92
C GLU A 130 -21.94 0.72 -10.93
N SER A 131 -21.92 0.23 -9.69
CA SER A 131 -22.79 0.74 -8.64
C SER A 131 -22.40 2.17 -8.25
N GLN A 132 -23.39 3.02 -7.97
CA GLN A 132 -23.18 4.37 -7.43
C GLN A 132 -23.03 4.39 -5.91
N THR A 133 -23.51 3.34 -5.24
CA THR A 133 -23.62 3.27 -3.77
C THR A 133 -22.64 2.31 -3.12
N ALA A 134 -22.01 1.44 -3.91
CA ALA A 134 -21.05 0.45 -3.43
C ALA A 134 -19.88 0.31 -4.41
N PHE A 135 -18.75 -0.15 -3.89
CA PHE A 135 -17.53 -0.36 -4.65
C PHE A 135 -17.29 -1.83 -4.96
N GLN A 136 -16.55 -2.08 -6.02
CA GLN A 136 -16.02 -3.39 -6.40
C GLN A 136 -14.55 -3.50 -5.99
N ALA A 137 -14.05 -4.74 -5.81
CA ALA A 137 -12.64 -4.98 -5.63
C ALA A 137 -11.87 -4.51 -6.87
N SER A 138 -10.77 -3.81 -6.65
CA SER A 138 -9.78 -3.61 -7.68
C SER A 138 -8.82 -4.81 -7.66
N ASN A 139 -8.70 -5.51 -8.78
CA ASN A 139 -7.77 -6.63 -8.92
C ASN A 139 -6.35 -6.20 -9.27
N ASP A 140 -6.07 -4.89 -9.28
CA ASP A 140 -4.91 -4.45 -10.01
C ASP A 140 -3.67 -4.22 -9.16
N ALA A 141 -3.67 -3.31 -8.22
CA ALA A 141 -2.47 -3.05 -7.45
C ALA A 141 -2.78 -2.21 -6.21
N VAL A 142 -1.87 -2.19 -5.24
CA VAL A 142 -1.83 -1.08 -4.28
C VAL A 142 -1.24 0.15 -4.94
N ALA A 143 -1.56 1.31 -4.39
CA ALA A 143 -1.05 2.60 -4.86
C ALA A 143 0.48 2.60 -4.97
N ALA A 144 0.99 3.21 -6.04
CA ALA A 144 2.41 3.43 -6.28
C ALA A 144 3.05 4.27 -5.16
N LYS A 145 4.39 4.23 -5.07
CA LYS A 145 5.20 4.96 -4.08
C LYS A 145 4.77 6.41 -3.90
N SER A 146 4.71 7.18 -4.98
CA SER A 146 4.38 8.60 -4.95
C SER A 146 2.94 8.84 -4.47
N MET A 147 2.01 7.97 -4.86
CA MET A 147 0.62 8.00 -4.41
C MET A 147 0.52 7.69 -2.91
N LYS A 148 1.26 6.70 -2.40
CA LYS A 148 1.33 6.41 -0.96
C LYS A 148 1.81 7.62 -0.17
N MET A 149 2.81 8.35 -0.68
CA MET A 149 3.30 9.58 -0.06
C MET A 149 2.23 10.68 -0.05
N ALA A 150 1.53 10.91 -1.17
CA ALA A 150 0.46 11.91 -1.26
C ALA A 150 -0.69 11.60 -0.29
N VAL A 151 -1.09 10.34 -0.19
CA VAL A 151 -2.19 9.89 0.68
C VAL A 151 -1.83 9.93 2.16
N ARG A 152 -0.63 9.44 2.52
CA ARG A 152 -0.22 9.24 3.91
C ARG A 152 0.43 10.47 4.54
N ALA A 153 1.37 11.10 3.84
CA ALA A 153 2.15 12.21 4.34
C ALA A 153 1.49 13.57 4.08
N ALA A 154 1.16 13.88 2.83
CA ALA A 154 0.54 15.16 2.49
C ALA A 154 -0.94 15.22 2.92
N SER A 155 -1.69 14.12 2.80
CA SER A 155 -3.13 14.05 3.11
C SER A 155 -3.95 15.13 2.36
N ASP A 156 -3.54 15.46 1.14
CA ASP A 156 -4.14 16.48 0.29
C ASP A 156 -4.72 15.86 -0.99
N GLN A 157 -6.00 16.11 -1.26
CA GLN A 157 -6.68 15.55 -2.43
C GLN A 157 -6.09 16.06 -3.76
N ARG A 158 -5.61 17.29 -3.82
CA ARG A 158 -5.01 17.85 -5.04
C ARG A 158 -3.69 17.20 -5.35
N GLU A 159 -2.89 16.93 -4.31
CA GLU A 159 -1.62 16.20 -4.47
C GLU A 159 -1.84 14.77 -4.96
N VAL A 160 -2.89 14.09 -4.47
CA VAL A 160 -3.28 12.77 -4.99
C VAL A 160 -3.60 12.83 -6.48
N TRP A 161 -4.39 13.80 -6.94
CA TRP A 161 -4.69 13.99 -8.38
C TRP A 161 -3.46 14.33 -9.21
N ASN A 162 -2.55 15.17 -8.68
CA ASN A 162 -1.28 15.48 -9.34
C ASN A 162 -0.43 14.19 -9.53
N GLU A 163 -0.38 13.35 -8.51
CA GLU A 163 0.36 12.08 -8.61
C GLU A 163 -0.32 11.08 -9.56
N VAL A 164 -1.67 11.07 -9.64
CA VAL A 164 -2.37 10.31 -10.68
C VAL A 164 -1.93 10.76 -12.07
N ALA A 165 -1.97 12.06 -12.35
CA ALA A 165 -1.60 12.61 -13.65
C ALA A 165 -0.13 12.31 -14.01
N LYS A 166 0.80 12.47 -13.06
CA LYS A 166 2.22 12.13 -13.25
C LYS A 166 2.43 10.65 -13.55
N ASN A 167 1.74 9.74 -12.82
CA ASN A 167 1.84 8.31 -13.06
C ASN A 167 1.26 7.93 -14.43
N GLN A 168 0.15 8.54 -14.84
CA GLN A 168 -0.45 8.35 -16.16
C GLN A 168 0.49 8.79 -17.29
N SER A 169 1.17 9.93 -17.12
CA SER A 169 2.16 10.42 -18.09
C SER A 169 3.34 9.45 -18.22
N ARG A 170 3.94 9.04 -17.09
CA ARG A 170 5.07 8.09 -17.09
C ARG A 170 4.70 6.76 -17.74
N LEU A 171 3.52 6.23 -17.44
CA LEU A 171 3.05 4.99 -18.06
C LEU A 171 2.83 5.18 -19.56
N SER A 172 2.24 6.30 -19.99
CA SER A 172 2.06 6.60 -21.42
C SER A 172 3.38 6.68 -22.17
N GLU A 173 4.38 7.34 -21.60
CA GLU A 173 5.75 7.39 -22.15
C GLU A 173 6.35 6.00 -22.26
N ALA A 174 6.26 5.20 -21.18
CA ALA A 174 6.86 3.88 -21.13
C ALA A 174 6.24 2.86 -22.10
N ILE A 175 4.94 2.97 -22.37
CA ILE A 175 4.24 2.07 -23.32
C ILE A 175 4.14 2.64 -24.73
N GLY A 176 4.58 3.89 -24.96
CA GLY A 176 4.56 4.54 -26.27
C GLY A 176 3.18 4.91 -26.81
N MET A 177 2.15 4.97 -25.93
CA MET A 177 0.77 5.31 -26.27
C MET A 177 0.03 5.86 -25.05
N ALA A 178 -1.18 6.42 -25.24
CA ALA A 178 -1.98 6.91 -24.13
C ALA A 178 -2.38 5.77 -23.18
N ALA A 179 -1.96 5.85 -21.91
CA ALA A 179 -2.36 4.94 -20.85
C ALA A 179 -3.74 5.26 -20.26
N PRO A 180 -4.20 6.53 -20.15
CA PRO A 180 -5.55 6.89 -19.70
C PRO A 180 -6.63 6.28 -20.58
N ALA A 181 -7.72 5.82 -19.97
CA ALA A 181 -8.86 5.26 -20.69
C ALA A 181 -9.84 6.37 -21.15
N ALA A 182 -10.36 6.28 -22.37
CA ALA A 182 -11.30 7.25 -22.92
C ALA A 182 -12.59 7.38 -22.08
N ALA A 183 -13.03 6.30 -21.43
CA ALA A 183 -14.23 6.28 -20.58
C ALA A 183 -14.13 7.16 -19.33
N SER A 184 -12.91 7.36 -18.80
CA SER A 184 -12.60 8.30 -17.72
C SER A 184 -11.09 8.61 -17.74
N PRO A 185 -10.64 9.65 -18.45
CA PRO A 185 -9.22 9.91 -18.64
C PRO A 185 -8.45 10.19 -17.34
N SER A 186 -9.12 10.66 -16.30
CA SER A 186 -8.51 10.93 -14.99
C SER A 186 -8.53 9.73 -14.05
N SER A 187 -9.14 8.59 -14.42
CA SER A 187 -9.19 7.41 -13.56
C SER A 187 -7.84 6.70 -13.52
N TYR A 188 -7.22 6.68 -12.35
CA TYR A 188 -6.02 5.89 -12.11
C TYR A 188 -6.31 4.38 -12.25
N GLN A 189 -7.46 3.94 -11.74
CA GLN A 189 -7.88 2.54 -11.83
C GLN A 189 -7.97 2.05 -13.29
N LEU A 190 -8.63 2.81 -14.17
CA LEU A 190 -8.71 2.43 -15.58
C LEU A 190 -7.35 2.49 -16.30
N THR A 191 -6.46 3.37 -15.84
CA THR A 191 -5.07 3.38 -16.34
C THR A 191 -4.33 2.09 -15.97
N LEU A 192 -4.51 1.58 -14.74
CA LEU A 192 -3.95 0.31 -14.31
C LEU A 192 -4.56 -0.89 -15.06
N GLU A 193 -5.79 -0.77 -15.56
CA GLU A 193 -6.48 -1.76 -16.41
C GLU A 193 -6.07 -1.69 -17.90
N ASN A 194 -5.27 -0.71 -18.30
CA ASN A 194 -4.84 -0.56 -19.69
C ASN A 194 -4.12 -1.84 -20.17
N LYS A 195 -4.52 -2.34 -21.36
CA LYS A 195 -4.01 -3.60 -21.91
C LYS A 195 -2.49 -3.60 -22.08
N ALA A 196 -1.91 -2.54 -22.65
CA ALA A 196 -0.47 -2.45 -22.88
C ALA A 196 0.32 -2.37 -21.56
N VAL A 197 -0.21 -1.66 -20.54
CA VAL A 197 0.37 -1.64 -19.19
C VAL A 197 0.37 -3.04 -18.58
N ASN A 198 -0.74 -3.77 -18.70
CA ASN A 198 -0.88 -5.13 -18.19
C ASN A 198 0.00 -6.13 -18.94
N GLU A 199 0.13 -6.03 -20.26
CA GLU A 199 1.00 -6.91 -21.06
C GLU A 199 2.46 -6.78 -20.63
N ILE A 200 2.97 -5.56 -20.48
CA ILE A 200 4.35 -5.33 -20.05
C ILE A 200 4.55 -5.77 -18.61
N SER A 201 3.68 -5.33 -17.68
CA SER A 201 3.83 -5.66 -16.25
C SER A 201 3.69 -7.16 -15.98
N SER A 202 2.93 -7.90 -16.79
CA SER A 202 2.80 -9.36 -16.64
C SER A 202 4.10 -10.11 -16.90
N GLY A 203 5.01 -9.58 -17.70
CA GLY A 203 6.36 -10.14 -17.88
C GLY A 203 7.15 -10.18 -16.58
N TYR A 204 7.14 -9.08 -15.83
CA TYR A 204 7.75 -9.01 -14.50
C TYR A 204 7.10 -9.98 -13.52
N GLN A 205 5.77 -10.02 -13.49
CA GLN A 205 5.02 -10.89 -12.58
C GLN A 205 5.37 -12.36 -12.84
N LYS A 206 5.27 -12.84 -14.08
CA LYS A 206 5.60 -14.23 -14.47
C LYS A 206 7.00 -14.64 -14.05
N SER A 207 7.97 -13.72 -14.12
CA SER A 207 9.36 -13.99 -13.77
C SER A 207 9.61 -14.00 -12.27
N LEU A 208 8.83 -13.24 -11.49
CA LEU A 208 9.15 -12.96 -10.08
C LEU A 208 8.08 -13.48 -9.09
N GLU A 209 6.88 -13.84 -9.51
CA GLU A 209 5.81 -14.24 -8.60
C GLU A 209 6.15 -15.47 -7.74
N LYS A 210 6.92 -16.43 -8.30
CA LYS A 210 7.25 -17.70 -7.64
C LYS A 210 8.40 -17.62 -6.65
N ILE A 211 9.12 -16.51 -6.57
CA ILE A 211 10.30 -16.37 -5.68
C ILE A 211 9.97 -16.57 -4.20
N VAL A 212 8.73 -16.44 -3.82
CA VAL A 212 8.24 -16.61 -2.43
C VAL A 212 7.83 -18.06 -2.11
N GLU A 213 7.72 -18.94 -3.11
CA GLU A 213 7.30 -20.33 -2.92
C GLU A 213 8.30 -21.11 -2.07
N GLY A 214 7.79 -22.00 -1.22
CA GLY A 214 8.63 -22.84 -0.33
C GLY A 214 9.37 -22.09 0.77
N LYS A 215 9.04 -20.82 1.04
CA LYS A 215 9.71 -19.98 2.04
C LYS A 215 8.73 -19.52 3.14
N PRO A 216 8.50 -20.34 4.17
CA PRO A 216 7.50 -20.07 5.20
C PRO A 216 7.90 -18.94 6.19
N ASP A 217 9.18 -18.55 6.19
CA ASP A 217 9.73 -17.48 7.02
C ASP A 217 9.73 -16.10 6.33
N VAL A 218 9.31 -16.01 5.08
CA VAL A 218 9.19 -14.71 4.38
C VAL A 218 7.96 -13.98 4.86
N VAL A 219 8.16 -12.79 5.41
CA VAL A 219 7.09 -11.93 5.93
C VAL A 219 6.95 -10.62 5.15
N GLY A 220 7.79 -10.40 4.14
CA GLY A 220 7.75 -9.15 3.39
C GLY A 220 8.75 -9.13 2.25
N PHE A 221 8.79 -7.99 1.58
CA PHE A 221 9.73 -7.73 0.51
C PHE A 221 10.15 -6.26 0.48
N ALA A 222 11.31 -6.00 -0.11
CA ALA A 222 11.70 -4.69 -0.58
C ALA A 222 11.97 -4.78 -2.08
N PHE A 223 11.94 -3.65 -2.78
CA PHE A 223 12.31 -3.64 -4.19
C PHE A 223 13.05 -2.38 -4.58
N SER A 224 13.83 -2.52 -5.63
CA SER A 224 14.51 -1.42 -6.29
C SER A 224 14.18 -1.39 -7.78
N ILE A 225 14.17 -0.18 -8.35
CA ILE A 225 13.98 0.06 -9.79
C ILE A 225 15.15 0.87 -10.29
N ASN A 226 15.76 0.45 -11.41
CA ASN A 226 16.94 1.11 -11.99
C ASN A 226 18.07 1.32 -10.97
N GLY A 227 18.30 0.37 -10.04
CA GLY A 227 19.33 0.48 -9.01
C GLY A 227 19.01 1.44 -7.85
N LYS A 228 17.77 1.93 -7.73
CA LYS A 228 17.32 2.78 -6.61
C LYS A 228 16.30 2.04 -5.77
N ILE A 229 16.51 1.98 -4.45
CA ILE A 229 15.51 1.43 -3.52
C ILE A 229 14.21 2.24 -3.68
N ASN A 230 13.09 1.52 -3.83
CA ASN A 230 11.78 2.13 -3.95
C ASN A 230 11.03 2.07 -2.61
N SER A 231 10.72 0.87 -2.12
CA SER A 231 9.99 0.68 -0.87
C SER A 231 10.20 -0.71 -0.29
N ALA A 232 9.73 -0.91 0.95
CA ALA A 232 9.63 -2.21 1.60
C ALA A 232 8.27 -2.33 2.30
N GLU A 233 7.70 -3.55 2.27
CA GLU A 233 6.45 -3.92 2.93
C GLU A 233 6.71 -5.14 3.81
N ILE A 234 6.37 -5.08 5.09
CA ILE A 234 6.67 -6.11 6.08
C ILE A 234 5.40 -6.39 6.89
N TYR A 235 5.00 -7.64 6.98
CA TYR A 235 3.75 -8.07 7.62
C TYR A 235 4.01 -8.94 8.85
N ALA A 236 3.05 -9.01 9.75
CA ALA A 236 3.14 -9.82 10.97
C ALA A 236 3.34 -11.31 10.70
N SER A 237 2.86 -11.82 9.57
CA SER A 237 2.91 -13.25 9.26
C SER A 237 3.16 -13.54 7.78
N ASN A 238 3.72 -14.72 7.52
CA ASN A 238 3.85 -15.26 6.16
C ASN A 238 2.48 -15.43 5.49
N ASP A 239 1.44 -15.89 6.22
CA ASP A 239 0.08 -16.08 5.67
C ASP A 239 -0.47 -14.77 5.11
N LEU A 240 -0.42 -13.67 5.87
CA LEU A 240 -0.89 -12.36 5.41
C LEU A 240 -0.06 -11.84 4.24
N PHE A 241 1.27 -11.94 4.31
CA PHE A 241 2.14 -11.56 3.20
C PHE A 241 1.81 -12.33 1.91
N ARG A 242 1.66 -13.66 2.00
CA ARG A 242 1.36 -14.52 0.84
C ARG A 242 0.02 -14.20 0.17
N ARG A 243 -1.00 -13.85 0.95
CA ARG A 243 -2.31 -13.43 0.44
C ARG A 243 -2.23 -12.10 -0.32
N LEU A 244 -1.37 -11.20 0.15
CA LEU A 244 -1.17 -9.88 -0.46
C LEU A 244 -0.17 -9.91 -1.64
N TRP A 245 0.73 -10.90 -1.68
CA TRP A 245 1.83 -10.96 -2.64
C TRP A 245 1.42 -10.78 -4.11
N PRO A 246 0.33 -11.38 -4.62
CA PRO A 246 -0.06 -11.20 -6.04
C PRO A 246 -0.29 -9.73 -6.41
N LYS A 247 -0.94 -8.94 -5.56
CA LYS A 247 -1.15 -7.52 -5.83
C LYS A 247 0.09 -6.66 -5.55
N LEU A 248 0.94 -7.07 -4.60
CA LEU A 248 2.18 -6.37 -4.28
C LEU A 248 3.20 -6.47 -5.41
N ILE A 249 3.40 -7.67 -5.96
CA ILE A 249 4.31 -7.85 -7.10
C ILE A 249 3.77 -7.17 -8.36
N LYS A 250 2.45 -7.14 -8.56
CA LYS A 250 1.81 -6.39 -9.65
C LYS A 250 2.06 -4.89 -9.50
N ALA A 251 1.93 -4.33 -8.30
CA ALA A 251 2.23 -2.93 -8.03
C ALA A 251 3.69 -2.59 -8.36
N ALA A 252 4.64 -3.39 -7.87
CA ALA A 252 6.06 -3.22 -8.17
C ALA A 252 6.36 -3.32 -9.69
N ALA A 253 5.71 -4.27 -10.39
CA ALA A 253 5.84 -4.43 -11.83
C ALA A 253 5.31 -3.22 -12.62
N ILE A 254 4.18 -2.63 -12.21
CA ILE A 254 3.62 -1.42 -12.84
C ILE A 254 4.54 -0.21 -12.59
N GLU A 255 5.09 -0.07 -11.38
CA GLU A 255 6.06 0.98 -11.09
C GLU A 255 7.34 0.81 -11.92
N ALA A 256 7.87 -0.42 -12.03
CA ALA A 256 9.01 -0.72 -12.88
C ALA A 256 8.73 -0.42 -14.37
N THR A 257 7.51 -0.75 -14.84
CA THR A 257 7.07 -0.41 -16.20
C THR A 257 7.11 1.09 -16.44
N SER A 258 6.64 1.92 -15.50
CA SER A 258 6.65 3.39 -15.62
C SER A 258 8.04 4.03 -15.62
N GLU A 259 9.07 3.27 -15.22
CA GLU A 259 10.47 3.70 -15.14
C GLU A 259 11.38 3.03 -16.20
N ARG A 260 10.80 2.29 -17.17
CA ARG A 260 11.55 1.66 -18.25
C ARG A 260 12.25 2.68 -19.13
N GLY A 261 13.39 2.28 -19.67
CA GLY A 261 14.19 3.15 -20.57
C GLY A 261 14.97 4.27 -19.86
N LYS A 262 14.80 4.44 -18.55
CA LYS A 262 15.61 5.39 -17.78
C LYS A 262 16.96 4.78 -17.41
N PRO A 263 18.03 5.62 -17.26
CA PRO A 263 19.34 5.15 -16.85
C PRO A 263 19.28 4.35 -15.54
N ALA A 264 19.92 3.19 -15.53
CA ALA A 264 20.08 2.38 -14.34
C ALA A 264 21.39 2.72 -13.62
N LEU A 265 21.36 2.67 -12.28
CA LEU A 265 22.53 2.69 -11.41
C LEU A 265 23.01 1.26 -11.16
N GLU A 266 24.12 1.13 -10.44
CA GLU A 266 24.60 -0.16 -9.96
C GLU A 266 23.52 -0.92 -9.18
N PRO A 267 23.45 -2.26 -9.29
CA PRO A 267 22.48 -3.06 -8.57
C PRO A 267 22.55 -2.86 -7.06
N VAL A 268 21.39 -2.70 -6.44
CA VAL A 268 21.28 -2.59 -4.98
C VAL A 268 21.74 -3.90 -4.32
N LYS A 269 22.53 -3.79 -3.25
CA LYS A 269 22.95 -4.92 -2.41
C LYS A 269 22.02 -5.10 -1.22
N THR A 270 21.93 -6.32 -0.69
CA THR A 270 21.12 -6.63 0.51
C THR A 270 21.50 -5.78 1.73
N ALA A 271 22.77 -5.41 1.88
CA ALA A 271 23.23 -4.51 2.94
C ALA A 271 22.59 -3.11 2.87
N ALA A 272 22.43 -2.55 1.66
CA ALA A 272 21.78 -1.25 1.46
C ALA A 272 20.28 -1.32 1.78
N VAL A 273 19.61 -2.45 1.47
CA VAL A 273 18.21 -2.67 1.84
C VAL A 273 18.07 -2.76 3.36
N LYS A 274 18.99 -3.45 4.04
CA LYS A 274 19.01 -3.55 5.50
C LYS A 274 19.16 -2.17 6.14
N GLU A 275 20.14 -1.40 5.67
CA GLU A 275 20.38 -0.04 6.14
C GLU A 275 19.15 0.87 5.92
N PHE A 276 18.49 0.77 4.77
CA PHE A 276 17.27 1.51 4.46
C PHE A 276 16.15 1.19 5.47
N VAL A 277 15.92 -0.10 5.77
CA VAL A 277 14.90 -0.52 6.74
C VAL A 277 15.23 0.04 8.11
N GLU A 278 16.45 -0.17 8.61
CA GLU A 278 16.89 0.27 9.94
C GLU A 278 16.80 1.80 10.10
N LYS A 279 17.28 2.57 9.13
CA LYS A 279 17.22 4.05 9.17
C LYS A 279 15.81 4.59 9.10
N SER A 280 14.93 3.97 8.32
CA SER A 280 13.53 4.40 8.21
C SER A 280 12.76 4.16 9.51
N GLU A 281 13.10 3.14 10.26
CA GLU A 281 12.46 2.79 11.53
C GLU A 281 13.02 3.57 12.74
N ALA A 282 14.25 4.06 12.65
CA ALA A 282 14.93 4.77 13.74
C ALA A 282 14.41 6.21 13.98
N ALA A 283 13.70 6.80 13.01
CA ALA A 283 13.18 8.16 13.13
C ALA A 283 12.09 8.26 14.23
N PRO A 284 11.96 9.40 14.93
CA PRO A 284 10.87 9.63 15.87
C PRO A 284 9.50 9.40 15.23
N GLY A 285 8.59 8.75 15.95
CA GLY A 285 7.28 8.41 15.46
C GLY A 285 6.17 9.30 15.99
N ASN A 286 5.20 9.63 15.12
CA ASN A 286 3.94 10.26 15.47
C ASN A 286 2.84 9.20 15.48
N ALA A 287 2.28 8.95 16.66
CA ALA A 287 1.25 7.94 16.86
C ALA A 287 -0.16 8.54 16.76
N ARG A 288 -1.08 7.82 16.09
CA ARG A 288 -2.49 8.19 15.96
C ARG A 288 -3.37 6.96 16.12
N ASN A 289 -4.35 7.03 17.02
CA ASN A 289 -5.33 5.96 17.15
C ASN A 289 -6.36 6.04 16.00
N LEU A 290 -6.60 4.90 15.35
CA LEU A 290 -7.66 4.75 14.34
C LEU A 290 -8.96 4.27 14.99
N THR A 291 -8.84 3.27 15.86
CA THR A 291 -9.93 2.69 16.64
C THR A 291 -9.48 2.50 18.08
N LYS A 292 -10.34 1.94 18.93
CA LYS A 292 -9.98 1.60 20.32
C LYS A 292 -8.82 0.59 20.42
N ARG A 293 -8.62 -0.22 19.39
CA ARG A 293 -7.59 -1.28 19.35
C ARG A 293 -6.48 -1.05 18.34
N GLN A 294 -6.68 -0.15 17.38
CA GLN A 294 -5.74 0.07 16.30
C GLN A 294 -5.05 1.43 16.38
N GLN A 295 -3.76 1.41 16.16
CA GLN A 295 -2.89 2.59 16.14
C GLN A 295 -2.04 2.58 14.86
N VAL A 296 -1.80 3.76 14.33
CA VAL A 296 -0.83 4.01 13.26
C VAL A 296 0.28 4.88 13.79
N ILE A 297 1.51 4.54 13.43
CA ILE A 297 2.71 5.34 13.74
C ILE A 297 3.37 5.70 12.42
N THR A 298 3.58 6.98 12.20
CA THR A 298 4.32 7.49 11.04
C THR A 298 5.65 8.07 11.47
N ARG A 299 6.70 7.84 10.67
CA ARG A 299 8.04 8.40 10.89
C ARG A 299 8.50 9.04 9.58
N ASP A 300 9.03 10.24 9.68
CA ASP A 300 9.58 10.95 8.54
C ASP A 300 11.08 11.20 8.77
N SER A 301 11.90 10.75 7.84
CA SER A 301 13.35 10.87 7.88
C SER A 301 13.89 11.46 6.58
N THR A 302 15.18 11.76 6.54
CA THR A 302 15.86 12.18 5.31
C THR A 302 15.91 11.09 4.24
N THR A 303 15.88 9.82 4.66
CA THR A 303 16.03 8.66 3.76
C THR A 303 14.70 8.05 3.33
N GLY A 304 13.63 8.28 4.10
CA GLY A 304 12.35 7.66 3.81
C GLY A 304 11.22 8.08 4.74
N PHE A 305 10.04 7.63 4.39
CA PHE A 305 8.83 7.73 5.19
C PHE A 305 8.41 6.32 5.62
N ALA A 306 8.27 6.12 6.93
CA ALA A 306 7.80 4.85 7.50
C ALA A 306 6.37 5.01 8.03
N TYR A 307 5.58 3.98 7.76
CA TYR A 307 4.22 3.81 8.24
C TYR A 307 4.12 2.44 8.91
N GLU A 308 3.63 2.41 10.13
CA GLU A 308 3.46 1.19 10.92
C GLU A 308 2.02 1.15 11.44
N SER A 309 1.34 0.03 11.25
CA SER A 309 0.04 -0.23 11.82
C SER A 309 0.09 -1.30 12.89
N ARG A 310 -0.63 -1.08 13.99
CA ARG A 310 -0.72 -1.98 15.13
C ARG A 310 -2.16 -2.35 15.42
N ASP A 311 -2.35 -3.60 15.82
CA ASP A 311 -3.55 -4.10 16.45
C ASP A 311 -3.21 -4.45 17.91
N LYS A 312 -3.64 -3.60 18.84
CA LYS A 312 -3.17 -3.62 20.23
C LYS A 312 -1.63 -3.49 20.24
N ASP A 313 -0.93 -4.46 20.81
CA ASP A 313 0.53 -4.46 20.92
C ASP A 313 1.24 -5.13 19.73
N VAL A 314 0.47 -5.70 18.79
CA VAL A 314 1.02 -6.43 17.64
C VAL A 314 1.20 -5.51 16.44
N VAL A 315 2.42 -5.41 15.92
CA VAL A 315 2.68 -4.78 14.62
C VAL A 315 2.13 -5.68 13.52
N VAL A 316 1.13 -5.19 12.79
CA VAL A 316 0.49 -5.96 11.71
C VAL A 316 1.15 -5.70 10.36
N HIS A 317 1.53 -4.45 10.11
CA HIS A 317 2.12 -4.05 8.85
C HIS A 317 3.07 -2.87 9.02
N ARG A 318 4.19 -2.90 8.31
CA ARG A 318 5.13 -1.79 8.14
C ARG A 318 5.35 -1.54 6.66
N SER A 319 5.19 -0.30 6.25
CA SER A 319 5.45 0.16 4.87
C SER A 319 6.50 1.26 4.91
N LEU A 320 7.62 1.03 4.26
CA LEU A 320 8.75 1.94 4.21
C LEU A 320 8.90 2.43 2.77
N VAL A 321 8.92 3.73 2.58
CA VAL A 321 8.98 4.38 1.26
C VAL A 321 10.24 5.23 1.20
N ALA A 322 11.13 4.97 0.25
CA ALA A 322 12.35 5.77 0.06
C ALA A 322 12.00 7.16 -0.51
N LYS A 323 12.70 8.19 -0.10
CA LYS A 323 12.60 9.55 -0.66
C LYS A 323 13.44 9.74 -1.91
#